data_23237c44b0aacb36a033a2e0af9c414e
#
_entry.id   23237c44b0aacb36a033a2e0af9c414e
#
_cell.length_a   1.000
_cell.length_b   1.000
_cell.length_c   1.000
_cell.angle_alpha   90.00
_cell.angle_beta   90.00
_cell.angle_gamma   90.00
#
_symmetry.space_group_name_H-M   'P 1'
#
loop_
_entity.id
_entity.type
_entity.pdbx_description
1 polymer ?
#
loop_
_entity_poly.entity_id
_entity_poly.type
_entity_poly.pdbx_seq_one_letter_code
_entity_poly.pdbx_strand_id
1 'polypeptide(L)'
;MKFYLCIILLITLSLKAQNKIDCSKCLVELIDESKLQNEELNSLKLLKNEIYARKGYIFSNSEYANFFKKYSWYKPVSDNNSIVYSDIEIKNIATLTQRISEISEALVNENNSKYKIISKEKTDEIFNEEKKKELEIKFDIWKVYNYKDKTGEYYLVLTENKFKEPVNGNFFNNSIKAFNLKKENNRFVKTFEINDTKGKNEESIWFWTRYIYVEDFDDDGIIEPIVIYGTSGNNGYDDGRIKILLYYKGKKIGIRIQNGILDDERNFSVDADFYTVPKKIQDKILEQMNSMVKNNHSILPYGWQKKVAKKMTFIQE
;
A
#
# COMPACT_ATOMS: atom_id res chain seq x y z
N MET A 1 47.30 0.70 53.14
CA MET A 1 46.90 -0.35 52.18
C MET A 1 45.39 -0.23 51.94
N LYS A 2 44.97 0.34 50.81
CA LYS A 2 43.56 0.48 50.44
C LYS A 2 43.26 -0.63 49.41
N PHE A 3 42.37 -1.57 49.78
CA PHE A 3 41.87 -2.58 48.90
C PHE A 3 40.76 -1.96 48.02
N TYR A 4 40.98 -1.91 46.71
CA TYR A 4 39.92 -1.59 45.73
C TYR A 4 39.25 -2.92 45.36
N LEU A 5 37.96 -3.01 45.72
CA LEU A 5 37.07 -4.11 45.34
C LEU A 5 36.55 -3.81 43.92
N CYS A 6 37.06 -4.47 42.92
CA CYS A 6 36.52 -4.44 41.56
C CYS A 6 35.26 -5.33 41.51
N ILE A 7 34.08 -4.71 41.48
CA ILE A 7 32.83 -5.38 41.17
C ILE A 7 32.75 -5.53 39.65
N ILE A 8 32.99 -6.76 39.15
CA ILE A 8 32.75 -7.13 37.77
C ILE A 8 31.25 -7.36 37.65
N LEU A 9 30.56 -6.39 37.02
CA LEU A 9 29.15 -6.53 36.64
C LEU A 9 29.05 -7.46 35.43
N LEU A 10 28.77 -8.74 35.66
CA LEU A 10 28.44 -9.72 34.64
C LEU A 10 27.07 -9.35 34.03
N ILE A 11 27.08 -8.58 32.94
CA ILE A 11 25.89 -8.40 32.10
C ILE A 11 25.67 -9.74 31.39
N THR A 12 24.77 -10.56 31.93
CA THR A 12 24.23 -11.71 31.23
C THR A 12 23.34 -11.21 30.11
N LEU A 13 23.88 -11.09 28.91
CA LEU A 13 23.11 -10.98 27.68
C LEU A 13 22.30 -12.29 27.55
N SER A 14 21.07 -12.25 28.01
CA SER A 14 20.06 -13.29 27.71
C SER A 14 19.84 -13.25 26.19
N LEU A 15 20.59 -14.03 25.43
CA LEU A 15 20.21 -14.43 24.09
C LEU A 15 18.88 -15.18 24.22
N LYS A 16 17.76 -14.45 24.09
CA LYS A 16 16.47 -15.08 23.78
C LYS A 16 16.69 -15.79 22.47
N ALA A 17 16.85 -17.12 22.49
CA ALA A 17 16.69 -17.94 21.32
C ALA A 17 15.30 -17.63 20.78
N GLN A 18 15.21 -16.78 19.76
CA GLN A 18 13.99 -16.60 19.01
C GLN A 18 13.60 -17.97 18.50
N ASN A 19 12.49 -18.50 18.98
CA ASN A 19 11.85 -19.66 18.38
C ASN A 19 11.48 -19.26 16.97
N LYS A 20 12.38 -19.53 16.04
CA LYS A 20 12.19 -19.24 14.63
C LYS A 20 11.00 -20.10 14.19
N ILE A 21 9.84 -19.47 13.99
CA ILE A 21 8.70 -20.17 13.44
C ILE A 21 9.12 -20.63 12.04
N ASP A 22 9.20 -21.95 11.88
CA ASP A 22 9.48 -22.60 10.61
C ASP A 22 8.14 -22.79 9.88
N CYS A 23 8.00 -22.21 8.69
CA CYS A 23 6.81 -22.32 7.87
C CYS A 23 6.72 -23.66 7.09
N SER A 24 7.57 -24.65 7.40
CA SER A 24 7.48 -25.99 6.78
C SER A 24 6.11 -26.63 6.97
N LYS A 25 5.47 -26.38 8.11
CA LYS A 25 4.12 -26.87 8.42
C LYS A 25 2.99 -25.97 7.90
N CYS A 26 3.27 -24.72 7.52
CA CYS A 26 2.26 -23.80 7.00
C CYS A 26 1.58 -24.25 5.69
N LEU A 27 2.11 -25.28 5.04
CA LEU A 27 1.51 -25.87 3.84
C LEU A 27 0.35 -26.83 4.18
N VAL A 28 0.34 -27.38 5.41
CA VAL A 28 -0.58 -28.47 5.80
C VAL A 28 -1.32 -28.20 7.11
N GLU A 29 -0.89 -27.23 7.90
CA GLU A 29 -1.49 -26.84 9.19
C GLU A 29 -1.79 -25.34 9.20
N LEU A 30 -2.89 -24.95 9.85
CA LEU A 30 -3.19 -23.53 10.09
C LEU A 30 -2.20 -22.96 11.10
N ILE A 31 -1.75 -21.73 10.85
CA ILE A 31 -0.90 -20.98 11.77
C ILE A 31 -1.69 -20.63 13.02
N ASP A 32 -1.11 -20.91 14.18
CA ASP A 32 -1.62 -20.44 15.45
C ASP A 32 -1.30 -18.95 15.61
N GLU A 33 -2.32 -18.12 15.53
CA GLU A 33 -2.20 -16.64 15.59
C GLU A 33 -1.55 -16.17 16.89
N SER A 34 -1.72 -16.91 18.00
CA SER A 34 -1.09 -16.56 19.27
C SER A 34 0.44 -16.52 19.21
N LYS A 35 1.03 -17.34 18.33
CA LYS A 35 2.48 -17.39 18.10
C LYS A 35 3.00 -16.21 17.29
N LEU A 36 2.11 -15.51 16.55
CA LEU A 36 2.48 -14.35 15.73
C LEU A 36 2.50 -13.05 16.54
N GLN A 37 1.98 -13.03 17.76
CA GLN A 37 1.81 -11.79 18.54
C GLN A 37 3.13 -11.07 18.85
N ASN A 38 4.21 -11.82 19.07
CA ASN A 38 5.52 -11.29 19.44
C ASN A 38 6.54 -11.35 18.29
N GLU A 39 6.10 -11.69 17.07
CA GLU A 39 6.99 -11.77 15.93
C GLU A 39 7.28 -10.38 15.35
N GLU A 40 8.54 -10.17 14.97
CA GLU A 40 8.95 -8.94 14.30
C GLU A 40 8.42 -8.86 12.87
N LEU A 41 8.18 -7.64 12.38
CA LEU A 41 7.65 -7.38 11.04
C LEU A 41 8.42 -8.12 9.93
N ASN A 42 9.76 -8.12 10.01
CA ASN A 42 10.59 -8.79 8.99
C ASN A 42 10.47 -10.32 9.08
N SER A 43 10.34 -10.88 10.28
CA SER A 43 10.09 -12.32 10.48
C SER A 43 8.76 -12.73 9.84
N LEU A 44 7.69 -11.97 10.08
CA LEU A 44 6.38 -12.23 9.48
C LEU A 44 6.40 -12.16 7.95
N LYS A 45 7.11 -11.17 7.40
CA LYS A 45 7.31 -11.05 5.94
C LYS A 45 8.05 -12.25 5.38
N LEU A 46 9.08 -12.74 6.07
CA LEU A 46 9.82 -13.94 5.65
C LEU A 46 8.95 -15.19 5.73
N LEU A 47 8.16 -15.38 6.81
CA LEU A 47 7.23 -16.50 6.95
C LEU A 47 6.21 -16.53 5.81
N LYS A 48 5.60 -15.38 5.49
CA LYS A 48 4.67 -15.30 4.36
C LYS A 48 5.34 -15.66 3.04
N ASN A 49 6.53 -15.13 2.79
CA ASN A 49 7.26 -15.42 1.56
C ASN A 49 7.80 -16.85 1.53
N GLU A 50 8.00 -17.52 2.68
CA GLU A 50 8.37 -18.92 2.73
C GLU A 50 7.27 -19.82 2.18
N ILE A 51 5.99 -19.52 2.43
CA ILE A 51 4.87 -20.26 1.81
C ILE A 51 4.97 -20.19 0.29
N TYR A 52 5.19 -18.99 -0.27
CA TYR A 52 5.38 -18.80 -1.71
C TYR A 52 6.62 -19.53 -2.21
N ALA A 53 7.76 -19.42 -1.51
CA ALA A 53 9.03 -20.05 -1.90
C ALA A 53 8.92 -21.57 -1.95
N ARG A 54 8.21 -22.19 -0.99
CA ARG A 54 7.98 -23.65 -0.96
C ARG A 54 7.15 -24.15 -2.12
N LYS A 55 6.36 -23.28 -2.76
CA LYS A 55 5.62 -23.55 -4.01
C LYS A 55 6.44 -23.25 -5.27
N GLY A 56 7.68 -22.79 -5.09
CA GLY A 56 8.56 -22.45 -6.20
C GLY A 56 8.32 -21.06 -6.79
N TYR A 57 7.71 -20.14 -6.06
CA TYR A 57 7.43 -18.78 -6.55
C TYR A 57 8.72 -18.05 -6.95
N ILE A 58 8.74 -17.46 -8.15
CA ILE A 58 9.86 -16.67 -8.67
C ILE A 58 9.72 -15.24 -8.13
N PHE A 59 10.62 -14.84 -7.24
CA PHE A 59 10.61 -13.51 -6.65
C PHE A 59 11.25 -12.46 -7.56
N SER A 60 10.53 -11.42 -7.92
CA SER A 60 11.07 -10.21 -8.55
C SER A 60 11.90 -9.36 -7.57
N ASN A 61 11.57 -9.40 -6.27
CA ASN A 61 12.35 -8.75 -5.23
C ASN A 61 13.66 -9.54 -5.00
N SER A 62 14.80 -8.89 -5.28
CA SER A 62 16.13 -9.50 -5.18
C SER A 62 16.51 -9.94 -3.77
N GLU A 63 16.00 -9.28 -2.73
CA GLU A 63 16.25 -9.64 -1.32
C GLU A 63 15.65 -11.02 -1.02
N TYR A 64 14.37 -11.26 -1.35
CA TYR A 64 13.73 -12.56 -1.15
C TYR A 64 14.30 -13.63 -2.09
N ALA A 65 14.57 -13.30 -3.34
CA ALA A 65 15.20 -14.22 -4.28
C ALA A 65 16.54 -14.72 -3.75
N ASN A 66 17.40 -13.81 -3.28
CA ASN A 66 18.72 -14.15 -2.72
C ASN A 66 18.60 -14.88 -1.37
N PHE A 67 17.58 -14.55 -0.56
CA PHE A 67 17.36 -15.22 0.71
C PHE A 67 17.00 -16.69 0.50
N PHE A 68 15.96 -16.97 -0.32
CA PHE A 68 15.46 -18.32 -0.51
C PHE A 68 16.37 -19.19 -1.38
N LYS A 69 17.14 -18.61 -2.31
CA LYS A 69 18.13 -19.34 -3.12
C LYS A 69 19.16 -20.14 -2.27
N LYS A 70 19.38 -19.75 -1.01
CA LYS A 70 20.30 -20.43 -0.09
C LYS A 70 19.75 -21.78 0.40
N TYR A 71 18.46 -22.04 0.22
CA TYR A 71 17.81 -23.25 0.72
C TYR A 71 17.69 -24.29 -0.40
N SER A 72 18.15 -25.51 -0.15
CA SER A 72 18.12 -26.61 -1.11
C SER A 72 16.70 -27.04 -1.52
N TRP A 73 15.70 -26.76 -0.67
CA TRP A 73 14.30 -27.05 -0.94
C TRP A 73 13.63 -26.04 -1.87
N TYR A 74 14.17 -24.84 -2.06
CA TYR A 74 13.61 -23.83 -2.97
C TYR A 74 13.90 -24.22 -4.43
N LYS A 75 12.84 -24.51 -5.17
CA LYS A 75 12.89 -24.92 -6.59
C LYS A 75 11.95 -24.02 -7.38
N PRO A 76 12.46 -22.91 -7.97
CA PRO A 76 11.61 -22.03 -8.77
C PRO A 76 10.91 -22.77 -9.92
N VAL A 77 9.64 -22.47 -10.12
CA VAL A 77 8.87 -22.93 -11.31
C VAL A 77 9.28 -22.13 -12.55
N SER A 78 8.77 -22.51 -13.72
CA SER A 78 9.00 -21.75 -14.96
C SER A 78 8.09 -20.51 -15.08
N ASP A 79 6.90 -20.56 -14.45
CA ASP A 79 5.90 -19.51 -14.48
C ASP A 79 5.11 -19.49 -13.16
N ASN A 80 5.02 -18.33 -12.52
CA ASN A 80 4.28 -18.14 -11.28
C ASN A 80 2.78 -18.42 -11.44
N ASN A 81 2.22 -18.23 -12.63
CA ASN A 81 0.81 -18.49 -12.91
C ASN A 81 0.43 -19.98 -12.81
N SER A 82 1.43 -20.88 -12.90
CA SER A 82 1.23 -22.32 -12.72
C SER A 82 1.05 -22.74 -11.25
N ILE A 83 1.29 -21.85 -10.30
CA ILE A 83 1.25 -22.18 -8.87
C ILE A 83 -0.18 -22.23 -8.37
N VAL A 84 -0.55 -23.36 -7.77
CA VAL A 84 -1.85 -23.55 -7.10
C VAL A 84 -1.63 -23.66 -5.60
N TYR A 85 -2.33 -22.83 -4.82
CA TYR A 85 -2.30 -22.84 -3.36
C TYR A 85 -3.51 -23.59 -2.80
N SER A 86 -3.30 -24.37 -1.75
CA SER A 86 -4.38 -25.02 -1.00
C SER A 86 -5.14 -24.02 -0.14
N ASP A 87 -6.32 -24.39 0.34
CA ASP A 87 -7.13 -23.57 1.27
C ASP A 87 -6.37 -23.22 2.55
N ILE A 88 -5.52 -24.14 3.04
CA ILE A 88 -4.68 -23.92 4.24
C ILE A 88 -3.63 -22.86 3.94
N GLU A 89 -2.94 -22.96 2.81
CA GLU A 89 -1.92 -22.00 2.39
C GLU A 89 -2.53 -20.61 2.19
N ILE A 90 -3.70 -20.52 1.55
CA ILE A 90 -4.43 -19.25 1.34
C ILE A 90 -4.79 -18.61 2.69
N LYS A 91 -5.35 -19.38 3.63
CA LYS A 91 -5.69 -18.88 4.97
C LYS A 91 -4.46 -18.40 5.72
N ASN A 92 -3.36 -19.16 5.68
CA ASN A 92 -2.12 -18.78 6.34
C ASN A 92 -1.49 -17.51 5.74
N ILE A 93 -1.53 -17.37 4.42
CA ILE A 93 -1.12 -16.14 3.72
C ILE A 93 -1.97 -14.94 4.18
N ALA A 94 -3.29 -15.13 4.30
CA ALA A 94 -4.20 -14.09 4.75
C ALA A 94 -3.90 -13.68 6.21
N THR A 95 -3.76 -14.63 7.13
CA THR A 95 -3.40 -14.40 8.54
C THR A 95 -2.08 -13.63 8.66
N LEU A 96 -1.03 -14.06 7.96
CA LEU A 96 0.26 -13.37 7.98
C LEU A 96 0.16 -11.96 7.36
N THR A 97 -0.61 -11.81 6.29
CA THR A 97 -0.81 -10.50 5.64
C THR A 97 -1.52 -9.52 6.56
N GLN A 98 -2.56 -9.99 7.26
CA GLN A 98 -3.27 -9.19 8.25
C GLN A 98 -2.32 -8.73 9.37
N ARG A 99 -1.56 -9.66 9.97
CA ARG A 99 -0.63 -9.35 11.05
C ARG A 99 0.47 -8.38 10.63
N ILE A 100 1.02 -8.54 9.43
CA ILE A 100 1.99 -7.61 8.82
C ILE A 100 1.37 -6.20 8.69
N SER A 101 0.10 -6.11 8.26
CA SER A 101 -0.59 -4.83 8.13
C SER A 101 -0.76 -4.14 9.47
N GLU A 102 -1.24 -4.85 10.49
CA GLU A 102 -1.44 -4.34 11.85
C GLU A 102 -0.16 -3.74 12.44
N ILE A 103 0.96 -4.49 12.37
CA ILE A 103 2.25 -4.00 12.88
C ILE A 103 2.75 -2.82 12.06
N SER A 104 2.63 -2.87 10.72
CA SER A 104 3.05 -1.77 9.87
C SER A 104 2.26 -0.49 10.15
N GLU A 105 0.95 -0.60 10.39
CA GLU A 105 0.08 0.52 10.73
C GLU A 105 0.40 1.08 12.13
N ALA A 106 0.67 0.20 13.10
CA ALA A 106 1.10 0.61 14.43
C ALA A 106 2.43 1.40 14.38
N LEU A 107 3.41 0.91 13.62
CA LEU A 107 4.69 1.61 13.42
C LEU A 107 4.52 2.96 12.71
N VAL A 108 3.63 3.05 11.72
CA VAL A 108 3.31 4.32 11.07
C VAL A 108 2.68 5.28 12.08
N ASN A 109 1.72 4.83 12.88
CA ASN A 109 1.06 5.65 13.88
C ASN A 109 2.00 6.12 15.00
N GLU A 110 2.98 5.30 15.37
CA GLU A 110 3.99 5.65 16.36
C GLU A 110 4.99 6.70 15.84
N ASN A 111 5.42 6.55 14.57
CA ASN A 111 6.46 7.37 13.98
C ASN A 111 5.94 8.59 13.20
N ASN A 112 4.64 8.68 12.95
CA ASN A 112 4.04 9.75 12.16
C ASN A 112 3.12 10.65 13.01
N SER A 113 3.51 11.90 13.19
CA SER A 113 2.71 12.90 13.89
C SER A 113 1.62 13.55 13.00
N LYS A 114 1.68 13.37 11.68
CA LYS A 114 0.84 14.09 10.70
C LYS A 114 -0.52 13.43 10.50
N TYR A 115 -0.59 12.10 10.50
CA TYR A 115 -1.83 11.35 10.40
C TYR A 115 -1.77 10.04 11.19
N LYS A 116 -2.94 9.45 11.43
CA LYS A 116 -3.09 8.10 12.02
C LYS A 116 -3.87 7.22 11.08
N ILE A 117 -3.47 5.96 10.95
CA ILE A 117 -4.28 4.93 10.33
C ILE A 117 -5.23 4.38 11.41
N ILE A 118 -6.52 4.42 11.14
CA ILE A 118 -7.54 3.98 12.09
C ILE A 118 -7.68 2.46 11.99
N SER A 119 -7.65 1.77 13.14
CA SER A 119 -7.83 0.31 13.17
C SER A 119 -9.22 -0.09 12.68
N LYS A 120 -9.38 -1.37 12.30
CA LYS A 120 -10.66 -1.88 11.81
C LYS A 120 -11.77 -1.70 12.83
N GLU A 121 -11.52 -2.06 14.09
CA GLU A 121 -12.49 -1.97 15.19
C GLU A 121 -12.95 -0.51 15.36
N LYS A 122 -12.01 0.41 15.38
CA LYS A 122 -12.32 1.84 15.51
C LYS A 122 -12.98 2.41 14.26
N THR A 123 -12.66 1.89 13.09
CA THR A 123 -13.33 2.24 11.84
C THR A 123 -14.79 1.82 11.88
N ASP A 124 -15.10 0.60 12.32
CA ASP A 124 -16.46 0.07 12.42
C ASP A 124 -17.28 0.83 13.49
N GLU A 125 -16.63 1.31 14.57
CA GLU A 125 -17.27 2.18 15.57
C GLU A 125 -17.62 3.55 14.99
N ILE A 126 -16.68 4.22 14.30
CA ILE A 126 -16.85 5.57 13.74
C ILE A 126 -17.84 5.56 12.57
N PHE A 127 -17.70 4.57 11.68
CA PHE A 127 -18.48 4.41 10.45
C PHE A 127 -19.41 3.20 10.57
N ASN A 128 -20.27 3.19 11.61
CA ASN A 128 -21.32 2.18 11.77
C ASN A 128 -22.32 2.24 10.60
N GLU A 129 -23.26 1.30 10.53
CA GLU A 129 -24.20 1.18 9.41
C GLU A 129 -25.07 2.43 9.21
N GLU A 130 -25.48 3.11 10.30
CA GLU A 130 -26.21 4.37 10.22
C GLU A 130 -25.36 5.46 9.56
N LYS A 131 -24.11 5.60 10.01
CA LYS A 131 -23.18 6.61 9.48
C LYS A 131 -22.77 6.31 8.05
N LYS A 132 -22.56 5.04 7.68
CA LYS A 132 -22.34 4.64 6.30
C LYS A 132 -23.49 5.02 5.40
N LYS A 133 -24.72 4.81 5.86
CA LYS A 133 -25.93 5.18 5.11
C LYS A 133 -26.05 6.71 4.95
N GLU A 134 -25.81 7.48 6.01
CA GLU A 134 -25.81 8.96 5.97
C GLU A 134 -24.79 9.50 4.96
N LEU A 135 -23.61 8.90 4.90
CA LEU A 135 -22.49 9.32 4.04
C LEU A 135 -22.49 8.67 2.65
N GLU A 136 -23.47 7.81 2.36
CA GLU A 136 -23.56 7.03 1.11
C GLU A 136 -22.34 6.13 0.86
N ILE A 137 -21.71 5.63 1.93
CA ILE A 137 -20.62 4.65 1.87
C ILE A 137 -21.22 3.27 1.62
N LYS A 138 -21.16 2.81 0.36
CA LYS A 138 -21.78 1.54 -0.08
C LYS A 138 -20.80 0.39 -0.21
N PHE A 139 -19.52 0.66 -0.26
CA PHE A 139 -18.46 -0.34 -0.41
C PHE A 139 -17.77 -0.58 0.93
N ASP A 140 -17.10 -1.73 1.04
CA ASP A 140 -16.32 -2.06 2.21
C ASP A 140 -15.22 -1.02 2.45
N ILE A 141 -15.11 -0.54 3.68
CA ILE A 141 -14.04 0.37 4.05
C ILE A 141 -12.75 -0.44 4.14
N TRP A 142 -11.81 -0.11 3.26
CA TRP A 142 -10.49 -0.74 3.21
C TRP A 142 -9.51 -0.11 4.19
N LYS A 143 -9.44 1.22 4.22
CA LYS A 143 -8.50 1.97 5.06
C LYS A 143 -9.01 3.37 5.37
N VAL A 144 -8.68 3.89 6.56
CA VAL A 144 -9.02 5.24 6.98
C VAL A 144 -7.77 5.94 7.50
N TYR A 145 -7.47 7.11 6.95
CA TYR A 145 -6.46 8.03 7.46
C TYR A 145 -7.16 9.16 8.20
N ASN A 146 -6.86 9.34 9.50
CA ASN A 146 -7.30 10.50 10.27
C ASN A 146 -6.16 11.50 10.38
N TYR A 147 -6.39 12.74 10.02
CA TYR A 147 -5.40 13.81 10.09
C TYR A 147 -6.01 15.13 10.54
N LYS A 148 -5.13 16.01 11.01
CA LYS A 148 -5.50 17.36 11.43
C LYS A 148 -4.59 18.37 10.78
N ASP A 149 -5.19 19.47 10.33
CA ASP A 149 -4.50 20.65 9.85
C ASP A 149 -5.09 21.92 10.48
N LYS A 150 -4.64 23.10 10.07
CA LYS A 150 -5.16 24.39 10.61
C LYS A 150 -6.64 24.62 10.31
N THR A 151 -7.23 23.89 9.38
CA THR A 151 -8.62 24.04 8.96
C THR A 151 -9.58 23.06 9.62
N GLY A 152 -9.06 22.01 10.30
CA GLY A 152 -9.87 21.08 11.06
C GLY A 152 -9.34 19.65 11.14
N GLU A 153 -10.21 18.72 11.51
CA GLU A 153 -9.98 17.29 11.57
C GLU A 153 -10.65 16.59 10.40
N TYR A 154 -9.92 15.69 9.76
CA TYR A 154 -10.33 15.03 8.53
C TYR A 154 -10.17 13.52 8.62
N TYR A 155 -10.98 12.82 7.83
CA TYR A 155 -10.92 11.38 7.62
C TYR A 155 -10.91 11.10 6.11
N LEU A 156 -9.78 10.63 5.59
CA LEU A 156 -9.71 10.09 4.22
C LEU A 156 -10.09 8.61 4.29
N VAL A 157 -11.28 8.30 3.84
CA VAL A 157 -11.89 6.96 3.86
C VAL A 157 -11.74 6.33 2.48
N LEU A 158 -11.01 5.24 2.39
CA LEU A 158 -10.84 4.45 1.16
C LEU A 158 -11.76 3.24 1.19
N THR A 159 -12.54 3.03 0.13
CA THR A 159 -13.49 1.92 0.02
C THR A 159 -13.33 1.17 -1.29
N GLU A 160 -13.50 -0.15 -1.25
CA GLU A 160 -13.32 -1.04 -2.39
C GLU A 160 -14.52 -1.98 -2.55
N ASN A 161 -14.98 -2.14 -3.79
CA ASN A 161 -16.10 -3.03 -4.13
C ASN A 161 -15.56 -4.34 -4.70
N LYS A 162 -15.42 -5.33 -3.84
CA LYS A 162 -15.01 -6.69 -4.20
C LYS A 162 -16.10 -7.39 -5.02
N PHE A 163 -15.73 -8.10 -6.06
CA PHE A 163 -16.68 -8.87 -6.88
C PHE A 163 -16.35 -10.36 -7.00
N LYS A 164 -15.17 -10.76 -6.55
CA LYS A 164 -14.69 -12.14 -6.57
C LYS A 164 -13.90 -12.40 -5.31
N GLU A 165 -14.00 -13.62 -4.80
CA GLU A 165 -13.17 -14.05 -3.68
C GLU A 165 -11.69 -13.93 -4.02
N PRO A 166 -10.86 -13.56 -3.01
CA PRO A 166 -9.42 -13.47 -3.22
C PRO A 166 -8.83 -14.77 -3.75
N VAL A 167 -7.98 -14.67 -4.77
CA VAL A 167 -7.24 -15.80 -5.31
C VAL A 167 -5.76 -15.52 -5.12
N ASN A 168 -5.04 -16.45 -4.49
CA ASN A 168 -3.60 -16.31 -4.22
C ASN A 168 -3.24 -15.00 -3.49
N GLY A 169 -4.11 -14.52 -2.61
CA GLY A 169 -3.91 -13.25 -1.88
C GLY A 169 -4.18 -11.98 -2.70
N ASN A 170 -4.57 -12.10 -3.96
CA ASN A 170 -4.99 -10.98 -4.79
C ASN A 170 -6.48 -10.72 -4.60
N PHE A 171 -6.83 -9.46 -4.34
CA PHE A 171 -8.21 -9.00 -4.25
C PHE A 171 -8.68 -8.52 -5.63
N PHE A 172 -9.93 -8.83 -5.96
CA PHE A 172 -10.55 -8.44 -7.22
C PHE A 172 -11.67 -7.44 -6.95
N ASN A 173 -11.43 -6.18 -7.31
CA ASN A 173 -12.39 -5.12 -7.11
C ASN A 173 -12.89 -4.59 -8.46
N ASN A 174 -14.21 -4.38 -8.57
CA ASN A 174 -14.82 -3.75 -9.75
C ASN A 174 -14.66 -2.24 -9.73
N SER A 175 -14.73 -1.65 -8.56
CA SER A 175 -14.76 -0.20 -8.38
C SER A 175 -14.21 0.19 -7.03
N ILE A 176 -13.81 1.45 -6.93
CA ILE A 176 -13.31 2.08 -5.73
C ILE A 176 -14.04 3.40 -5.49
N LYS A 177 -14.17 3.78 -4.21
CA LYS A 177 -14.55 5.12 -3.81
C LYS A 177 -13.65 5.60 -2.68
N ALA A 178 -13.33 6.89 -2.68
CA ALA A 178 -12.74 7.52 -1.50
C ALA A 178 -13.52 8.78 -1.14
N PHE A 179 -13.59 9.06 0.14
CA PHE A 179 -14.25 10.22 0.69
C PHE A 179 -13.27 10.95 1.59
N ASN A 180 -13.06 12.23 1.37
CA ASN A 180 -12.41 13.06 2.37
C ASN A 180 -13.48 13.80 3.17
N LEU A 181 -13.56 13.48 4.45
CA LEU A 181 -14.61 13.91 5.34
C LEU A 181 -14.04 14.83 6.41
N LYS A 182 -14.49 16.07 6.44
CA LYS A 182 -14.19 16.99 7.53
C LYS A 182 -15.14 16.74 8.70
N LYS A 183 -14.60 16.62 9.91
CA LYS A 183 -15.41 16.49 11.11
C LYS A 183 -15.82 17.87 11.63
N GLU A 184 -17.11 18.14 11.65
CA GLU A 184 -17.71 19.38 12.15
C GLU A 184 -18.80 19.06 13.19
N ASN A 185 -18.58 19.39 14.45
CA ASN A 185 -19.59 19.27 15.53
C ASN A 185 -20.30 17.91 15.55
N ASN A 186 -19.64 16.78 15.53
CA ASN A 186 -20.21 15.42 15.45
C ASN A 186 -20.84 15.02 14.09
N ARG A 187 -20.70 15.82 13.06
CA ARG A 187 -21.09 15.47 11.69
C ARG A 187 -19.87 15.38 10.79
N PHE A 188 -20.03 14.66 9.71
CA PHE A 188 -19.02 14.61 8.65
C PHE A 188 -19.51 15.40 7.44
N VAL A 189 -18.68 16.30 6.94
CA VAL A 189 -18.92 17.06 5.71
C VAL A 189 -17.95 16.58 4.65
N LYS A 190 -18.48 16.09 3.53
CA LYS A 190 -17.67 15.64 2.39
C LYS A 190 -16.98 16.82 1.72
N THR A 191 -15.67 16.84 1.69
CA THR A 191 -14.88 17.89 1.02
C THR A 191 -14.51 17.51 -0.40
N PHE A 192 -14.24 16.21 -0.65
CA PHE A 192 -14.11 15.66 -2.00
C PHE A 192 -14.45 14.17 -2.03
N GLU A 193 -14.67 13.67 -3.23
CA GLU A 193 -14.95 12.26 -3.50
C GLU A 193 -14.12 11.80 -4.70
N ILE A 194 -13.64 10.57 -4.63
CA ILE A 194 -13.07 9.82 -5.76
C ILE A 194 -14.04 8.68 -6.06
N ASN A 195 -14.33 8.46 -7.33
CA ASN A 195 -15.10 7.32 -7.81
C ASN A 195 -14.50 6.85 -9.12
N ASP A 196 -14.13 5.56 -9.18
CA ASP A 196 -13.61 4.96 -10.41
C ASP A 196 -13.98 3.47 -10.47
N THR A 197 -14.00 2.96 -11.68
CA THR A 197 -14.37 1.57 -11.99
C THR A 197 -13.34 0.99 -12.94
N LYS A 198 -13.02 -0.28 -12.78
CA LYS A 198 -12.13 -0.98 -13.71
C LYS A 198 -12.70 -0.98 -15.12
N GLY A 199 -11.83 -0.89 -16.11
CA GLY A 199 -12.18 -1.05 -17.51
C GLY A 199 -12.58 -2.49 -17.87
N LYS A 200 -13.14 -2.66 -19.06
CA LYS A 200 -13.60 -3.96 -19.54
C LYS A 200 -12.46 -5.00 -19.62
N ASN A 201 -11.28 -4.57 -19.99
CA ASN A 201 -10.08 -5.41 -20.16
C ASN A 201 -9.17 -5.38 -18.93
N GLU A 202 -9.62 -4.81 -17.83
CA GLU A 202 -8.87 -4.78 -16.56
C GLU A 202 -9.41 -5.84 -15.61
N GLU A 203 -8.53 -6.48 -14.86
CA GLU A 203 -8.90 -7.52 -13.90
C GLU A 203 -9.37 -6.95 -12.57
N SER A 204 -8.71 -5.91 -12.06
CA SER A 204 -8.99 -5.31 -10.77
C SER A 204 -8.60 -3.84 -10.73
N ILE A 205 -9.22 -3.08 -9.82
CA ILE A 205 -8.87 -1.71 -9.47
C ILE A 205 -8.75 -1.58 -7.94
N TRP A 206 -7.69 -0.92 -7.43
CA TRP A 206 -7.51 -0.75 -5.99
C TRP A 206 -6.65 0.46 -5.64
N PHE A 207 -6.70 0.89 -4.37
CA PHE A 207 -5.85 1.96 -3.86
C PHE A 207 -4.44 1.45 -3.59
N TRP A 208 -3.44 2.17 -4.11
CA TRP A 208 -2.02 1.87 -3.92
C TRP A 208 -1.51 2.56 -2.65
N THR A 209 -1.97 2.09 -1.49
CA THR A 209 -1.76 2.74 -0.19
C THR A 209 -0.29 2.98 0.16
N ARG A 210 0.64 2.21 -0.41
CA ARG A 210 2.09 2.43 -0.30
C ARG A 210 2.53 3.81 -0.84
N TYR A 211 1.77 4.38 -1.79
CA TYR A 211 2.07 5.62 -2.47
C TYR A 211 1.13 6.77 -2.10
N ILE A 212 0.20 6.53 -1.19
CA ILE A 212 -0.69 7.57 -0.68
C ILE A 212 0.05 8.40 0.36
N TYR A 213 -0.08 9.72 0.25
CA TYR A 213 0.48 10.67 1.19
C TYR A 213 -0.59 11.60 1.74
N VAL A 214 -0.46 11.91 3.02
CA VAL A 214 -1.34 12.83 3.75
C VAL A 214 -0.42 13.78 4.52
N GLU A 215 0.10 14.80 3.84
CA GLU A 215 1.11 15.70 4.36
C GLU A 215 0.87 17.14 3.89
N ASP A 216 1.38 18.10 4.66
CA ASP A 216 1.53 19.50 4.28
C ASP A 216 2.88 19.62 3.55
N PHE A 217 2.83 19.68 2.22
CA PHE A 217 4.04 19.67 1.39
C PHE A 217 4.63 21.05 1.14
N ASP A 218 3.85 22.13 1.26
CA ASP A 218 4.31 23.50 1.03
C ASP A 218 4.48 24.31 2.31
N ASP A 219 4.27 23.67 3.47
CA ASP A 219 4.39 24.23 4.82
C ASP A 219 3.39 25.38 5.06
N ASP A 220 2.23 25.37 4.38
CA ASP A 220 1.21 26.40 4.55
C ASP A 220 0.22 26.07 5.69
N GLY A 221 0.39 24.94 6.37
CA GLY A 221 -0.43 24.46 7.47
C GLY A 221 -1.72 23.77 7.05
N ILE A 222 -1.92 23.50 5.75
CA ILE A 222 -3.00 22.69 5.19
C ILE A 222 -2.38 21.40 4.66
N ILE A 223 -3.07 20.30 4.84
CA ILE A 223 -2.62 19.00 4.32
C ILE A 223 -3.17 18.78 2.92
N GLU A 224 -2.28 18.39 1.99
CA GLU A 224 -2.63 18.03 0.62
C GLU A 224 -2.63 16.51 0.43
N PRO A 225 -3.78 15.86 0.51
CA PRO A 225 -3.83 14.43 0.22
C PRO A 225 -3.43 14.14 -1.24
N ILE A 226 -2.43 13.26 -1.41
CA ILE A 226 -2.09 12.66 -2.71
C ILE A 226 -2.61 11.23 -2.67
N VAL A 227 -3.65 10.95 -3.42
CA VAL A 227 -4.29 9.64 -3.50
C VAL A 227 -3.88 8.96 -4.80
N ILE A 228 -3.34 7.74 -4.69
CA ILE A 228 -2.89 6.97 -5.84
C ILE A 228 -3.66 5.66 -5.88
N TYR A 229 -4.16 5.32 -7.06
CA TYR A 229 -4.80 4.06 -7.35
C TYR A 229 -4.53 3.63 -8.79
N GLY A 230 -4.75 2.37 -9.06
CA GLY A 230 -4.52 1.83 -10.40
C GLY A 230 -5.22 0.50 -10.59
N THR A 231 -5.02 -0.03 -11.78
CA THR A 231 -5.60 -1.30 -12.22
C THR A 231 -4.52 -2.30 -12.56
N SER A 232 -4.90 -3.58 -12.61
CA SER A 232 -4.17 -4.61 -13.34
C SER A 232 -4.98 -5.04 -14.55
N GLY A 233 -4.29 -5.32 -15.64
CA GLY A 233 -4.87 -6.03 -16.80
C GLY A 233 -4.40 -7.48 -16.83
N ASN A 234 -4.50 -8.12 -17.99
CA ASN A 234 -4.12 -9.52 -18.17
C ASN A 234 -2.63 -9.79 -17.91
N ASN A 235 -1.77 -8.78 -18.11
CA ASN A 235 -0.34 -8.82 -17.84
C ASN A 235 0.03 -8.12 -16.51
N GLY A 236 -0.91 -8.10 -15.56
CA GLY A 236 -0.71 -7.47 -14.26
C GLY A 236 -0.58 -5.95 -14.35
N TYR A 237 0.52 -5.38 -13.81
CA TYR A 237 0.76 -3.94 -13.86
C TYR A 237 1.13 -3.44 -15.27
N ASP A 238 1.67 -4.30 -16.13
CA ASP A 238 2.31 -3.89 -17.38
C ASP A 238 1.31 -3.31 -18.41
N ASP A 239 0.02 -3.66 -18.30
CA ASP A 239 -1.07 -3.15 -19.12
C ASP A 239 -2.15 -2.40 -18.31
N GLY A 240 -1.91 -2.15 -17.03
CA GLY A 240 -2.79 -1.40 -16.17
C GLY A 240 -2.69 0.11 -16.36
N ARG A 241 -3.63 0.84 -15.78
CA ARG A 241 -3.59 2.30 -15.68
C ARG A 241 -3.39 2.75 -14.24
N ILE A 242 -2.84 3.96 -14.09
CA ILE A 242 -2.59 4.56 -12.77
C ILE A 242 -3.15 5.98 -12.77
N LYS A 243 -3.76 6.37 -11.65
CA LYS A 243 -4.13 7.76 -11.41
C LYS A 243 -3.50 8.27 -10.13
N ILE A 244 -2.88 9.43 -10.24
CA ILE A 244 -2.34 10.21 -9.13
C ILE A 244 -3.23 11.43 -9.01
N LEU A 245 -3.90 11.59 -7.88
CA LEU A 245 -4.82 12.69 -7.61
C LEU A 245 -4.32 13.51 -6.43
N LEU A 246 -4.01 14.76 -6.69
CA LEU A 246 -3.68 15.78 -5.69
C LEU A 246 -4.92 16.64 -5.44
N TYR A 247 -5.19 16.94 -4.18
CA TYR A 247 -6.19 17.92 -3.80
C TYR A 247 -5.50 19.13 -3.17
N TYR A 248 -5.43 20.22 -3.93
CA TYR A 248 -4.73 21.44 -3.56
C TYR A 248 -5.65 22.65 -3.63
N LYS A 249 -5.84 23.34 -2.50
CA LYS A 249 -6.70 24.54 -2.39
C LYS A 249 -8.07 24.38 -3.02
N GLY A 250 -8.72 23.24 -2.74
CA GLY A 250 -10.05 22.89 -3.24
C GLY A 250 -10.11 22.44 -4.71
N LYS A 251 -8.98 22.37 -5.40
CA LYS A 251 -8.89 21.84 -6.78
C LYS A 251 -8.38 20.40 -6.78
N LYS A 252 -8.97 19.58 -7.63
CA LYS A 252 -8.46 18.25 -7.97
C LYS A 252 -7.53 18.36 -9.17
N ILE A 253 -6.30 17.91 -9.03
CA ILE A 253 -5.27 17.87 -10.06
C ILE A 253 -4.88 16.42 -10.27
N GLY A 254 -4.92 15.96 -11.51
CA GLY A 254 -4.70 14.56 -11.87
C GLY A 254 -3.55 14.34 -12.82
N ILE A 255 -2.80 13.26 -12.58
CA ILE A 255 -1.91 12.63 -13.55
C ILE A 255 -2.50 11.26 -13.84
N ARG A 256 -2.67 10.92 -15.11
CA ARG A 256 -3.27 9.67 -15.58
C ARG A 256 -2.28 8.96 -16.46
N ILE A 257 -1.84 7.80 -16.03
CA ILE A 257 -0.81 6.99 -16.68
C ILE A 257 -1.49 5.75 -17.27
N GLN A 258 -1.15 5.43 -18.51
CA GLN A 258 -1.41 4.15 -19.14
C GLN A 258 -0.07 3.43 -19.29
N ASN A 259 0.08 2.30 -18.62
CA ASN A 259 1.16 1.36 -18.87
C ASN A 259 0.90 0.63 -20.18
N GLY A 260 1.93 0.08 -20.78
CA GLY A 260 1.83 -0.75 -21.97
C GLY A 260 3.07 -1.62 -22.14
N ILE A 261 2.89 -2.83 -22.68
CA ILE A 261 4.00 -3.71 -23.02
C ILE A 261 4.79 -3.12 -24.19
N LEU A 262 4.08 -2.61 -25.20
CA LEU A 262 4.67 -1.93 -26.33
C LEU A 262 4.87 -0.44 -26.04
N ASP A 263 5.88 0.16 -26.66
CA ASP A 263 6.24 1.54 -26.41
C ASP A 263 5.13 2.52 -26.82
N ASP A 264 4.46 2.28 -27.94
CA ASP A 264 3.37 3.10 -28.47
C ASP A 264 2.07 3.04 -27.64
N GLU A 265 1.93 2.05 -26.75
CA GLU A 265 0.84 1.97 -25.80
C GLU A 265 1.03 2.89 -24.59
N ARG A 266 2.29 3.26 -24.28
CA ARG A 266 2.65 4.01 -23.08
C ARG A 266 2.39 5.48 -23.23
N ASN A 267 1.59 6.02 -22.35
CA ASN A 267 1.34 7.44 -22.32
C ASN A 267 0.92 7.91 -20.94
N PHE A 268 0.98 9.21 -20.69
CA PHE A 268 0.29 9.81 -19.58
C PHE A 268 -0.12 11.26 -19.86
N SER A 269 -1.18 11.69 -19.20
CA SER A 269 -1.66 13.07 -19.24
C SER A 269 -1.49 13.72 -17.86
N VAL A 270 -1.19 15.02 -17.89
CA VAL A 270 -0.99 15.87 -16.70
C VAL A 270 -1.94 17.05 -16.81
N ASP A 271 -2.76 17.27 -15.79
CA ASP A 271 -3.60 18.45 -15.72
C ASP A 271 -2.71 19.71 -15.68
N ALA A 272 -3.04 20.74 -16.46
CA ALA A 272 -2.21 21.96 -16.58
C ALA A 272 -1.97 22.65 -15.22
N ASP A 273 -2.95 22.57 -14.31
CA ASP A 273 -2.85 23.10 -12.95
C ASP A 273 -1.70 22.46 -12.13
N PHE A 274 -1.22 21.26 -12.48
CA PHE A 274 -0.03 20.65 -11.87
C PHE A 274 1.21 21.55 -11.96
N TYR A 275 1.35 22.27 -13.04
CA TYR A 275 2.50 23.16 -13.25
C TYR A 275 2.38 24.49 -12.52
N THR A 276 1.26 24.74 -11.85
CA THR A 276 1.01 25.97 -11.08
C THR A 276 1.10 25.76 -9.56
N VAL A 277 1.08 24.50 -9.09
CA VAL A 277 1.25 24.21 -7.65
C VAL A 277 2.71 24.44 -7.20
N PRO A 278 2.97 24.63 -5.90
CA PRO A 278 4.31 24.78 -5.37
C PRO A 278 5.28 23.70 -5.84
N LYS A 279 6.53 24.09 -6.07
CA LYS A 279 7.55 23.18 -6.59
C LYS A 279 7.77 21.96 -5.71
N LYS A 280 7.70 22.11 -4.39
CA LYS A 280 7.82 20.99 -3.44
C LYS A 280 6.77 19.91 -3.68
N ILE A 281 5.53 20.30 -3.97
CA ILE A 281 4.43 19.37 -4.30
C ILE A 281 4.69 18.66 -5.63
N GLN A 282 5.11 19.43 -6.65
CA GLN A 282 5.47 18.83 -7.95
C GLN A 282 6.59 17.80 -7.78
N ASP A 283 7.66 18.16 -7.07
CA ASP A 283 8.81 17.27 -6.84
C ASP A 283 8.41 16.01 -6.11
N LYS A 284 7.51 16.10 -5.12
CA LYS A 284 7.00 14.94 -4.39
C LYS A 284 6.24 13.97 -5.30
N ILE A 285 5.39 14.49 -6.19
CA ILE A 285 4.65 13.66 -7.15
C ILE A 285 5.62 13.01 -8.15
N LEU A 286 6.60 13.74 -8.66
CA LEU A 286 7.60 13.18 -9.57
C LEU A 286 8.49 12.11 -8.89
N GLU A 287 8.81 12.29 -7.61
CA GLU A 287 9.48 11.27 -6.78
C GLU A 287 8.64 9.99 -6.71
N GLN A 288 7.31 10.11 -6.51
CA GLN A 288 6.41 8.97 -6.49
C GLN A 288 6.37 8.25 -7.85
N MET A 289 6.29 8.99 -8.94
CA MET A 289 6.33 8.40 -10.29
C MET A 289 7.63 7.63 -10.50
N ASN A 290 8.79 8.18 -10.11
CA ASN A 290 10.07 7.47 -10.15
C ASN A 290 10.09 6.22 -9.26
N SER A 291 9.50 6.31 -8.06
CA SER A 291 9.39 5.17 -7.14
C SER A 291 8.53 4.04 -7.71
N MET A 292 7.42 4.37 -8.37
CA MET A 292 6.57 3.38 -9.04
C MET A 292 7.32 2.67 -10.18
N VAL A 293 8.07 3.41 -10.99
CA VAL A 293 8.92 2.83 -12.05
C VAL A 293 9.98 1.89 -11.45
N LYS A 294 10.69 2.35 -10.42
CA LYS A 294 11.73 1.55 -9.72
C LYS A 294 11.17 0.25 -9.13
N ASN A 295 9.91 0.27 -8.71
CA ASN A 295 9.22 -0.90 -8.13
C ASN A 295 8.51 -1.78 -9.18
N ASN A 296 8.66 -1.51 -10.47
CA ASN A 296 7.98 -2.19 -11.57
C ASN A 296 6.44 -2.11 -11.50
N HIS A 297 5.91 -1.03 -10.94
CA HIS A 297 4.47 -0.78 -10.89
C HIS A 297 4.01 0.18 -11.99
N SER A 298 4.94 0.88 -12.64
CA SER A 298 4.65 1.79 -13.73
C SER A 298 5.73 1.71 -14.80
N ILE A 299 5.31 1.81 -16.06
CA ILE A 299 6.17 1.90 -17.23
C ILE A 299 5.85 3.24 -17.91
N LEU A 300 6.79 4.19 -17.83
CA LEU A 300 6.60 5.53 -18.39
C LEU A 300 7.36 5.71 -19.70
N PRO A 301 6.85 6.56 -20.64
CA PRO A 301 7.51 6.86 -21.89
C PRO A 301 8.96 7.33 -21.69
N TYR A 302 9.85 6.96 -22.59
CA TYR A 302 11.25 7.34 -22.49
C TYR A 302 11.45 8.87 -22.44
N GLY A 303 12.32 9.31 -21.53
CA GLY A 303 12.63 10.74 -21.36
C GLY A 303 11.48 11.58 -20.80
N TRP A 304 10.49 10.96 -20.19
CA TRP A 304 9.30 11.63 -19.66
C TRP A 304 9.62 12.81 -18.72
N GLN A 305 10.69 12.73 -17.90
CA GLN A 305 11.09 13.82 -17.00
C GLN A 305 11.40 15.12 -17.77
N LYS A 306 12.08 15.00 -18.93
CA LYS A 306 12.38 16.14 -19.78
C LYS A 306 11.11 16.74 -20.41
N LYS A 307 10.14 15.87 -20.76
CA LYS A 307 8.84 16.30 -21.32
C LYS A 307 8.00 17.03 -20.26
N VAL A 308 7.97 16.52 -19.01
CA VAL A 308 7.34 17.21 -17.87
C VAL A 308 8.01 18.54 -17.55
N ALA A 309 9.35 18.60 -17.57
CA ALA A 309 10.08 19.86 -17.36
C ALA A 309 9.74 20.94 -18.41
N LYS A 310 9.32 20.55 -19.62
CA LYS A 310 8.78 21.43 -20.65
C LYS A 310 7.30 21.75 -20.48
N LYS A 311 6.69 21.34 -19.37
CA LYS A 311 5.27 21.54 -19.03
C LYS A 311 4.29 20.93 -20.05
N MET A 312 4.67 19.82 -20.67
CA MET A 312 3.77 19.10 -21.57
C MET A 312 2.62 18.46 -20.76
N THR A 313 1.41 18.58 -21.29
CA THR A 313 0.20 18.03 -20.64
C THR A 313 -0.18 16.65 -21.16
N PHE A 314 0.39 16.22 -22.27
CA PHE A 314 0.28 14.87 -22.80
C PHE A 314 1.66 14.37 -23.24
N ILE A 315 2.02 13.18 -22.80
CA ILE A 315 3.35 12.58 -23.00
C ILE A 315 3.16 11.15 -23.44
N GLN A 316 3.68 10.82 -24.59
CA GLN A 316 3.73 9.47 -25.16
C GLN A 316 5.13 9.19 -25.71
N GLU A 317 5.39 7.95 -26.08
CA GLU A 317 6.65 7.55 -26.73
C GLU A 317 6.88 8.25 -28.05
#